data_9e41ef62a256e67216f507661cd7f9f8
#
_entry.id   9e41ef62a256e67216f507661cd7f9f8
#
_cell.length_a   1.000
_cell.length_b   1.000
_cell.length_c   1.000
_cell.angle_alpha   90.00
_cell.angle_beta   90.00
_cell.angle_gamma   90.00
#
_symmetry.space_group_name_H-M   'P 1'
#
loop_
_entity.id
_entity.type
_entity.pdbx_description
1 polymer ?
#
loop_
_entity_poly.entity_id
_entity_poly.type
_entity_poly.pdbx_seq_one_letter_code
_entity_poly.pdbx_strand_id
1 'polypeptide(L)'
;LNAVTSGVKEVREVIAEAENNLRLYGKETFLLLDECHRWSKAQSDSVLPALESGTIKFIGSTTENPMISMTGAIVSRCRLFQFYPLSEKDVMQAMTAALNNAEKGLGMYKTSVDEAAMMHIARIANGDVRCALNALELAVRTTEPSANGVIHITAEIAAESIQQKVIKCDEQQLYDMLSAFCKSLRGGDSNAALAWFARLIYAGLDPRIICRRIIAHASEDVGMANPTAMQQAVAAAQSLELIGMPEARLSIAQAIVFVCESPKSNSIVLAVDGAFAEAEKTIDEPVPIHLRDTSYKGAKQLGHGAGYKYPHDYPNHEVEQKYMPPSVEGHVYYVPTDMGIESRIRQTHERKGRI
;
A
#
# COMPACT_ATOMS: atom_id res chain seq x y z
N LEU A 1 25.78 1.36 -14.04
CA LEU A 1 25.03 2.62 -14.03
C LEU A 1 24.21 2.72 -12.74
N ASN A 2 23.88 3.95 -12.36
CA ASN A 2 22.95 4.23 -11.27
C ASN A 2 21.64 4.75 -11.87
N ALA A 3 20.51 4.13 -11.52
CA ALA A 3 19.21 4.47 -12.11
C ALA A 3 18.77 5.93 -11.87
N VAL A 4 19.25 6.56 -10.80
CA VAL A 4 18.87 7.93 -10.41
C VAL A 4 19.65 9.00 -11.19
N THR A 5 20.93 8.75 -11.45
CA THR A 5 21.85 9.75 -12.01
C THR A 5 22.13 9.58 -13.50
N SER A 6 21.85 8.41 -14.07
CA SER A 6 22.16 8.10 -15.47
C SER A 6 20.97 8.37 -16.38
N GLY A 7 21.11 9.31 -17.33
CA GLY A 7 20.09 9.60 -18.32
C GLY A 7 20.14 8.67 -19.55
N VAL A 8 19.24 8.89 -20.51
CA VAL A 8 19.18 8.12 -21.78
C VAL A 8 20.49 8.23 -22.58
N LYS A 9 21.20 9.35 -22.45
CA LYS A 9 22.46 9.58 -23.15
C LYS A 9 23.54 8.62 -22.65
N GLU A 10 23.73 8.53 -21.35
CA GLU A 10 24.69 7.62 -20.71
C GLU A 10 24.41 6.16 -21.03
N VAL A 11 23.12 5.79 -21.07
CA VAL A 11 22.71 4.43 -21.48
C VAL A 11 23.15 4.13 -22.89
N ARG A 12 22.97 5.06 -23.85
CA ARG A 12 23.40 4.90 -25.25
C ARG A 12 24.91 4.83 -25.39
N GLU A 13 25.66 5.60 -24.60
CA GLU A 13 27.11 5.55 -24.58
C GLU A 13 27.63 4.17 -24.14
N VAL A 14 27.04 3.60 -23.08
CA VAL A 14 27.37 2.25 -22.61
C VAL A 14 27.03 1.19 -23.66
N ILE A 15 25.91 1.35 -24.38
CA ILE A 15 25.52 0.41 -25.44
C ILE A 15 26.55 0.48 -26.59
N ALA A 16 26.93 1.67 -27.02
CA ALA A 16 27.93 1.85 -28.09
C ALA A 16 29.31 1.27 -27.70
N GLU A 17 29.71 1.43 -26.44
CA GLU A 17 30.91 0.81 -25.90
C GLU A 17 30.80 -0.72 -25.87
N ALA A 18 29.66 -1.26 -25.47
CA ALA A 18 29.41 -2.70 -25.46
C ALA A 18 29.45 -3.30 -26.85
N GLU A 19 28.89 -2.62 -27.87
CA GLU A 19 28.97 -3.03 -29.27
C GLU A 19 30.41 -3.07 -29.78
N ASN A 20 31.21 -2.06 -29.45
CA ASN A 20 32.61 -2.03 -29.81
C ASN A 20 33.42 -3.13 -29.11
N ASN A 21 33.19 -3.36 -27.82
CA ASN A 21 33.85 -4.41 -27.05
C ASN A 21 33.55 -5.79 -27.62
N LEU A 22 32.29 -6.05 -27.98
CA LEU A 22 31.90 -7.31 -28.60
C LEU A 22 32.52 -7.50 -29.97
N ARG A 23 32.47 -6.45 -30.82
CA ARG A 23 32.98 -6.48 -32.23
C ARG A 23 34.48 -6.62 -32.28
N LEU A 24 35.22 -5.84 -31.49
CA LEU A 24 36.69 -5.76 -31.59
C LEU A 24 37.41 -6.81 -30.74
N TYR A 25 36.86 -7.18 -29.63
CA TYR A 25 37.52 -8.01 -28.63
C TYR A 25 36.77 -9.30 -28.28
N GLY A 26 35.54 -9.50 -28.81
CA GLY A 26 34.69 -10.63 -28.45
C GLY A 26 34.27 -10.65 -26.96
N LYS A 27 34.33 -9.49 -26.29
CA LYS A 27 34.04 -9.36 -24.87
C LYS A 27 32.58 -9.03 -24.62
N GLU A 28 31.91 -9.85 -23.77
CA GLU A 28 30.55 -9.57 -23.30
C GLU A 28 30.57 -8.42 -22.29
N THR A 29 29.54 -7.57 -22.32
CA THR A 29 29.37 -6.46 -21.40
C THR A 29 28.18 -6.73 -20.47
N PHE A 30 28.42 -6.67 -19.15
CA PHE A 30 27.38 -6.76 -18.14
C PHE A 30 26.98 -5.35 -17.70
N LEU A 31 25.73 -5.01 -17.89
CA LEU A 31 25.13 -3.76 -17.39
C LEU A 31 24.47 -4.03 -16.04
N LEU A 32 25.17 -3.63 -14.96
CA LEU A 32 24.61 -3.65 -13.61
C LEU A 32 23.87 -2.34 -13.33
N LEU A 33 22.60 -2.44 -12.97
CA LEU A 33 21.75 -1.30 -12.62
C LEU A 33 21.11 -1.51 -11.25
N ASP A 34 21.54 -0.71 -10.28
CA ASP A 34 20.96 -0.69 -8.94
C ASP A 34 19.73 0.22 -8.90
N GLU A 35 18.71 -0.14 -8.08
CA GLU A 35 17.43 0.55 -7.96
C GLU A 35 16.72 0.75 -9.32
N CYS A 36 16.70 -0.31 -10.13
CA CYS A 36 16.24 -0.26 -11.52
C CYS A 36 14.77 0.17 -11.70
N HIS A 37 13.94 0.09 -10.66
CA HIS A 37 12.57 0.60 -10.65
C HIS A 37 12.48 2.12 -10.86
N ARG A 38 13.57 2.86 -10.62
CA ARG A 38 13.64 4.31 -10.84
C ARG A 38 13.89 4.71 -12.30
N TRP A 39 14.08 3.75 -13.18
CA TRP A 39 14.22 4.04 -14.59
C TRP A 39 12.89 4.48 -15.21
N SER A 40 12.96 5.56 -15.96
CA SER A 40 11.83 5.98 -16.79
C SER A 40 11.58 4.99 -17.93
N LYS A 41 10.39 5.03 -18.51
CA LYS A 41 10.04 4.23 -19.68
C LYS A 41 11.03 4.47 -20.83
N ALA A 42 11.43 5.72 -21.08
CA ALA A 42 12.36 6.07 -22.15
C ALA A 42 13.77 5.45 -21.95
N GLN A 43 14.26 5.38 -20.71
CA GLN A 43 15.53 4.71 -20.39
C GLN A 43 15.40 3.20 -20.60
N SER A 44 14.30 2.61 -20.11
CA SER A 44 14.00 1.18 -20.30
C SER A 44 13.91 0.82 -21.79
N ASP A 45 13.20 1.60 -22.59
CA ASP A 45 13.04 1.35 -24.04
C ASP A 45 14.37 1.49 -24.78
N SER A 46 15.28 2.35 -24.31
CA SER A 46 16.59 2.55 -24.96
C SER A 46 17.54 1.36 -24.86
N VAL A 47 17.38 0.50 -23.86
CA VAL A 47 18.25 -0.68 -23.65
C VAL A 47 17.71 -1.95 -24.31
N LEU A 48 16.43 -1.99 -24.69
CA LEU A 48 15.78 -3.18 -25.24
C LEU A 48 16.48 -3.74 -26.48
N PRO A 49 16.87 -2.93 -27.49
CA PRO A 49 17.55 -3.46 -28.68
C PRO A 49 18.87 -4.18 -28.35
N ALA A 50 19.63 -3.64 -27.39
CA ALA A 50 20.91 -4.21 -26.96
C ALA A 50 20.74 -5.49 -26.12
N LEU A 51 19.63 -5.60 -25.39
CA LEU A 51 19.22 -6.83 -24.71
C LEU A 51 18.81 -7.93 -25.70
N GLU A 52 18.01 -7.58 -26.71
CA GLU A 52 17.51 -8.52 -27.71
C GLU A 52 18.64 -9.05 -28.60
N SER A 53 19.59 -8.20 -28.96
CA SER A 53 20.77 -8.61 -29.73
C SER A 53 21.82 -9.38 -28.92
N GLY A 54 21.68 -9.40 -27.57
CA GLY A 54 22.67 -10.00 -26.68
C GLY A 54 23.96 -9.17 -26.52
N THR A 55 24.01 -7.95 -27.04
CA THR A 55 25.14 -7.03 -26.88
C THR A 55 25.43 -6.70 -25.44
N ILE A 56 24.37 -6.64 -24.60
CA ILE A 56 24.45 -6.40 -23.16
C ILE A 56 23.77 -7.53 -22.42
N LYS A 57 24.41 -7.98 -21.34
CA LYS A 57 23.80 -8.82 -20.28
C LYS A 57 23.33 -7.91 -19.15
N PHE A 58 22.02 -7.82 -18.93
CA PHE A 58 21.44 -6.92 -17.94
C PHE A 58 21.28 -7.61 -16.58
N ILE A 59 21.70 -6.92 -15.52
CA ILE A 59 21.49 -7.30 -14.13
C ILE A 59 20.88 -6.09 -13.41
N GLY A 60 19.59 -6.16 -13.12
CA GLY A 60 18.89 -5.11 -12.37
C GLY A 60 18.60 -5.56 -10.95
N SER A 61 18.88 -4.70 -9.97
CA SER A 61 18.45 -4.89 -8.57
C SER A 61 17.37 -3.86 -8.21
N THR A 62 16.40 -4.29 -7.43
CA THR A 62 15.30 -3.45 -6.95
C THR A 62 14.77 -3.93 -5.61
N THR A 63 14.32 -3.00 -4.79
CA THR A 63 13.60 -3.27 -3.54
C THR A 63 12.08 -3.40 -3.77
N GLU A 64 11.58 -3.04 -4.95
CA GLU A 64 10.16 -3.11 -5.30
C GLU A 64 9.82 -4.38 -6.09
N ASN A 65 8.52 -4.72 -6.16
CA ASN A 65 8.05 -5.80 -7.01
C ASN A 65 8.24 -5.44 -8.50
N PRO A 66 9.18 -6.08 -9.22
CA PRO A 66 9.51 -5.72 -10.60
C PRO A 66 8.35 -5.92 -11.57
N MET A 67 7.37 -6.76 -11.23
CA MET A 67 6.16 -6.95 -12.06
C MET A 67 5.23 -5.74 -12.03
N ILE A 68 5.37 -4.86 -11.03
CA ILE A 68 4.56 -3.65 -10.86
C ILE A 68 5.36 -2.40 -11.26
N SER A 69 6.62 -2.32 -10.83
CA SER A 69 7.43 -1.10 -10.91
C SER A 69 8.25 -0.97 -12.19
N MET A 70 8.41 -2.06 -12.96
CA MET A 70 9.20 -2.06 -14.19
C MET A 70 8.36 -2.26 -15.46
N THR A 71 8.91 -1.87 -16.61
CA THR A 71 8.24 -2.10 -17.89
C THR A 71 8.17 -3.59 -18.20
N GLY A 72 7.00 -4.09 -18.61
CA GLY A 72 6.79 -5.50 -18.96
C GLY A 72 7.75 -5.99 -20.06
N ALA A 73 8.24 -5.08 -20.91
CA ALA A 73 9.21 -5.39 -21.95
C ALA A 73 10.58 -5.84 -21.39
N ILE A 74 11.07 -5.21 -20.32
CA ILE A 74 12.30 -5.65 -19.62
C ILE A 74 12.03 -6.94 -18.84
N VAL A 75 10.95 -6.97 -18.04
CA VAL A 75 10.64 -8.11 -17.17
C VAL A 75 10.50 -9.40 -17.99
N SER A 76 9.84 -9.35 -19.15
CA SER A 76 9.67 -10.53 -20.02
C SER A 76 10.99 -11.09 -20.60
N ARG A 77 12.05 -10.29 -20.62
CA ARG A 77 13.38 -10.66 -21.11
C ARG A 77 14.39 -10.99 -20.02
N CYS A 78 13.96 -10.85 -18.75
CA CYS A 78 14.82 -11.10 -17.59
C CYS A 78 14.34 -12.33 -16.81
N ARG A 79 15.28 -12.98 -16.14
CA ARG A 79 14.97 -13.99 -15.14
C ARG A 79 14.94 -13.34 -13.78
N LEU A 80 13.85 -13.53 -13.02
CA LEU A 80 13.68 -12.98 -11.69
C LEU A 80 14.29 -13.91 -10.65
N PHE A 81 15.06 -13.32 -9.73
CA PHE A 81 15.60 -13.97 -8.55
C PHE A 81 15.19 -13.16 -7.33
N GLN A 82 14.55 -13.81 -6.38
CA GLN A 82 14.17 -13.18 -5.13
C GLN A 82 15.27 -13.36 -4.08
N PHE A 83 15.68 -12.25 -3.47
CA PHE A 83 16.54 -12.26 -2.29
C PHE A 83 15.70 -12.19 -1.02
N TYR A 84 16.12 -12.91 -0.02
CA TYR A 84 15.46 -12.91 1.29
C TYR A 84 16.34 -12.18 2.30
N PRO A 85 15.73 -11.58 3.36
CA PRO A 85 16.49 -11.03 4.47
C PRO A 85 17.47 -12.05 5.03
N LEU A 86 18.65 -11.59 5.43
CA LEU A 86 19.67 -12.45 6.05
C LEU A 86 19.17 -12.91 7.43
N SER A 87 19.52 -14.14 7.80
CA SER A 87 19.29 -14.63 9.16
C SER A 87 20.21 -13.94 10.17
N GLU A 88 19.84 -13.95 11.47
CA GLU A 88 20.72 -13.46 12.54
C GLU A 88 22.11 -14.11 12.48
N LYS A 89 22.17 -15.39 12.15
CA LYS A 89 23.41 -16.14 11.98
C LYS A 89 24.27 -15.62 10.83
N ASP A 90 23.65 -15.30 9.68
CA ASP A 90 24.38 -14.77 8.53
C ASP A 90 24.91 -13.36 8.82
N VAL A 91 24.12 -12.52 9.52
CA VAL A 91 24.55 -11.19 9.96
C VAL A 91 25.73 -11.31 10.95
N MET A 92 25.66 -12.21 11.93
CA MET A 92 26.77 -12.46 12.86
C MET A 92 28.04 -12.94 12.14
N GLN A 93 27.89 -13.80 11.12
CA GLN A 93 29.01 -14.27 10.31
C GLN A 93 29.67 -13.12 9.54
N ALA A 94 28.86 -12.22 8.95
CA ALA A 94 29.35 -11.03 8.25
C ALA A 94 30.10 -10.06 9.20
N MET A 95 29.57 -9.82 10.41
CA MET A 95 30.23 -9.01 11.43
C MET A 95 31.58 -9.65 11.89
N THR A 96 31.58 -10.95 12.08
CA THR A 96 32.81 -11.69 12.43
C THR A 96 33.87 -11.58 11.32
N ALA A 97 33.45 -11.70 10.06
CA ALA A 97 34.34 -11.51 8.93
C ALA A 97 34.90 -10.07 8.87
N ALA A 98 34.11 -9.07 9.18
CA ALA A 98 34.56 -7.67 9.24
C ALA A 98 35.56 -7.41 10.36
N LEU A 99 35.38 -8.01 11.55
CA LEU A 99 36.33 -7.92 12.67
C LEU A 99 37.70 -8.57 12.36
N ASN A 100 37.72 -9.59 11.51
CA ASN A 100 38.93 -10.31 11.14
C ASN A 100 39.61 -9.76 9.86
N ASN A 101 38.98 -8.88 9.12
CA ASN A 101 39.56 -8.34 7.89
C ASN A 101 40.33 -7.05 8.16
N ALA A 102 41.67 -7.12 8.01
CA ALA A 102 42.52 -5.96 8.26
C ALA A 102 42.54 -4.92 7.12
N GLU A 103 42.22 -5.32 5.86
CA GLU A 103 42.28 -4.40 4.71
C GLU A 103 40.98 -3.60 4.53
N LYS A 104 39.84 -4.30 4.63
CA LYS A 104 38.54 -3.74 4.29
C LYS A 104 37.54 -3.74 5.47
N GLY A 105 37.99 -4.11 6.66
CA GLY A 105 37.18 -4.23 7.85
C GLY A 105 37.83 -3.58 9.08
N LEU A 106 37.55 -4.15 10.23
CA LEU A 106 37.96 -3.65 11.54
C LEU A 106 39.17 -4.41 12.11
N GLY A 107 39.75 -5.33 11.35
CA GLY A 107 40.83 -6.21 11.82
C GLY A 107 42.14 -5.53 12.20
N MET A 108 42.30 -4.24 11.90
CA MET A 108 43.41 -3.43 12.39
C MET A 108 43.27 -3.01 13.86
N TYR A 109 42.05 -3.09 14.41
CA TYR A 109 41.79 -2.81 15.83
C TYR A 109 41.89 -4.08 16.63
N LYS A 110 42.52 -4.01 17.80
CA LYS A 110 42.52 -5.12 18.76
C LYS A 110 41.16 -5.11 19.48
N THR A 111 40.19 -5.87 18.97
CA THR A 111 38.83 -5.89 19.50
C THR A 111 38.54 -7.18 20.24
N SER A 112 37.74 -7.08 21.29
CA SER A 112 37.06 -8.19 21.98
C SER A 112 35.59 -7.85 22.04
N VAL A 113 34.74 -8.59 21.37
CA VAL A 113 33.28 -8.32 21.30
C VAL A 113 32.55 -9.47 21.99
N ASP A 114 31.73 -9.14 22.96
CA ASP A 114 30.89 -10.12 23.66
C ASP A 114 29.88 -10.77 22.71
N GLU A 115 29.63 -12.06 22.88
CA GLU A 115 28.63 -12.78 22.08
C GLU A 115 27.22 -12.13 22.22
N ALA A 116 26.89 -11.67 23.44
CA ALA A 116 25.65 -10.95 23.70
C ALA A 116 25.54 -9.63 22.90
N ALA A 117 26.67 -8.92 22.71
CA ALA A 117 26.75 -7.71 21.91
C ALA A 117 26.53 -8.04 20.42
N MET A 118 27.16 -9.07 19.90
CA MET A 118 27.00 -9.55 18.52
C MET A 118 25.55 -9.97 18.25
N MET A 119 24.95 -10.75 19.15
CA MET A 119 23.56 -11.17 19.03
C MET A 119 22.59 -9.97 19.08
N HIS A 120 22.86 -9.01 19.97
CA HIS A 120 22.03 -7.80 20.06
C HIS A 120 22.02 -7.01 18.75
N ILE A 121 23.23 -6.73 18.20
CA ILE A 121 23.34 -6.02 16.91
C ILE A 121 22.64 -6.82 15.79
N ALA A 122 22.86 -8.12 15.69
CA ALA A 122 22.27 -8.95 14.64
C ALA A 122 20.75 -8.96 14.70
N ARG A 123 20.17 -9.05 15.89
CA ARG A 123 18.71 -9.02 16.11
C ARG A 123 18.10 -7.69 15.72
N ILE A 124 18.69 -6.57 16.17
CA ILE A 124 18.16 -5.23 15.87
C ILE A 124 18.35 -4.87 14.40
N ALA A 125 19.42 -5.34 13.76
CA ALA A 125 19.66 -5.15 12.33
C ALA A 125 18.61 -5.85 11.44
N ASN A 126 17.91 -6.86 11.96
CA ASN A 126 16.79 -7.52 11.31
C ASN A 126 17.08 -7.90 9.83
N GLY A 127 18.21 -8.56 9.60
CA GLY A 127 18.63 -8.99 8.26
C GLY A 127 19.33 -7.93 7.39
N ASP A 128 19.48 -6.70 7.86
CA ASP A 128 20.23 -5.64 7.18
C ASP A 128 21.69 -5.63 7.66
N VAL A 129 22.56 -6.29 6.89
CA VAL A 129 23.98 -6.37 7.21
C VAL A 129 24.70 -5.02 7.20
N ARG A 130 24.26 -4.07 6.37
CA ARG A 130 24.84 -2.70 6.33
C ARG A 130 24.59 -1.97 7.65
N CYS A 131 23.40 -2.11 8.20
CA CYS A 131 23.08 -1.57 9.52
C CYS A 131 23.91 -2.19 10.61
N ALA A 132 24.05 -3.54 10.60
CA ALA A 132 24.86 -4.25 11.58
C ALA A 132 26.34 -3.85 11.53
N LEU A 133 26.92 -3.76 10.34
CA LEU A 133 28.31 -3.35 10.16
C LEU A 133 28.55 -1.90 10.57
N ASN A 134 27.63 -0.98 10.25
CA ASN A 134 27.73 0.41 10.69
C ASN A 134 27.67 0.55 12.23
N ALA A 135 26.78 -0.21 12.86
CA ALA A 135 26.68 -0.22 14.33
C ALA A 135 27.95 -0.78 14.97
N LEU A 136 28.48 -1.88 14.41
CA LEU A 136 29.72 -2.47 14.89
C LEU A 136 30.92 -1.54 14.70
N GLU A 137 31.02 -0.88 13.54
CA GLU A 137 32.07 0.10 13.28
C GLU A 137 31.98 1.28 14.25
N LEU A 138 30.77 1.79 14.50
CA LEU A 138 30.56 2.86 15.47
C LEU A 138 31.00 2.43 16.86
N ALA A 139 30.57 1.25 17.33
CA ALA A 139 30.98 0.69 18.63
C ALA A 139 32.49 0.62 18.77
N VAL A 140 33.18 0.09 17.76
CA VAL A 140 34.65 -0.04 17.80
C VAL A 140 35.35 1.33 17.80
N ARG A 141 34.86 2.29 17.03
CA ARG A 141 35.51 3.62 16.89
C ARG A 141 35.25 4.55 18.07
N THR A 142 34.14 4.38 18.80
CA THR A 142 33.77 5.26 19.92
C THR A 142 34.16 4.70 21.29
N THR A 143 34.54 3.42 21.37
CA THR A 143 34.94 2.82 22.62
C THR A 143 36.46 3.01 22.85
N GLU A 144 36.81 3.55 23.99
CA GLU A 144 38.25 3.72 24.37
C GLU A 144 38.92 2.38 24.62
N PRO A 145 40.14 2.18 24.11
CA PRO A 145 40.91 0.98 24.39
C PRO A 145 41.21 0.85 25.90
N SER A 146 41.15 -0.35 26.41
CA SER A 146 41.59 -0.70 27.75
C SER A 146 43.12 -0.47 27.94
N ALA A 147 43.62 -0.54 29.16
CA ALA A 147 45.04 -0.37 29.48
C ALA A 147 45.94 -1.33 28.65
N ASN A 148 45.42 -2.45 28.17
CA ASN A 148 46.12 -3.42 27.32
C ASN A 148 45.96 -3.12 25.80
N GLY A 149 45.36 -1.99 25.45
CA GLY A 149 45.12 -1.58 24.05
C GLY A 149 44.01 -2.38 23.34
N VAL A 150 43.17 -3.12 24.09
CA VAL A 150 42.06 -3.91 23.55
C VAL A 150 40.76 -3.08 23.69
N ILE A 151 40.03 -2.95 22.63
CA ILE A 151 38.67 -2.35 22.59
C ILE A 151 37.68 -3.45 22.94
N HIS A 152 36.99 -3.33 24.08
CA HIS A 152 36.04 -4.31 24.54
C HIS A 152 34.61 -3.82 24.32
N ILE A 153 33.82 -4.50 23.48
CA ILE A 153 32.44 -4.15 23.15
C ILE A 153 31.51 -5.05 23.95
N THR A 154 30.82 -4.41 24.92
CA THR A 154 29.78 -5.07 25.74
C THR A 154 28.41 -4.92 25.11
N ALA A 155 27.40 -5.60 25.67
CA ALA A 155 26.01 -5.50 25.21
C ALA A 155 25.44 -4.08 25.35
N GLU A 156 25.87 -3.32 26.38
CA GLU A 156 25.46 -1.92 26.60
C GLU A 156 26.01 -1.01 25.49
N ILE A 157 27.30 -1.14 25.15
CA ILE A 157 27.94 -0.38 24.07
C ILE A 157 27.26 -0.72 22.72
N ALA A 158 26.97 -2.00 22.50
CA ALA A 158 26.25 -2.44 21.31
C ALA A 158 24.84 -1.81 21.23
N ALA A 159 24.12 -1.75 22.35
CA ALA A 159 22.79 -1.13 22.40
C ALA A 159 22.82 0.38 22.12
N GLU A 160 23.84 1.08 22.59
CA GLU A 160 24.04 2.51 22.30
C GLU A 160 24.42 2.77 20.84
N SER A 161 25.18 1.84 20.24
CA SER A 161 25.70 1.96 18.87
C SER A 161 24.66 1.65 17.81
N ILE A 162 23.70 0.76 18.12
CA ILE A 162 22.60 0.44 17.23
C ILE A 162 21.33 1.14 17.74
N GLN A 163 21.18 2.43 17.43
CA GLN A 163 19.95 3.13 17.71
C GLN A 163 18.78 2.39 17.07
N GLN A 164 17.65 2.29 17.80
CA GLN A 164 16.44 1.63 17.25
C GLN A 164 16.15 2.19 15.87
N LYS A 165 16.27 1.36 14.87
CA LYS A 165 15.78 1.71 13.55
C LYS A 165 14.29 2.00 13.67
N VAL A 166 13.86 3.17 13.22
CA VAL A 166 12.57 3.25 12.55
C VAL A 166 12.62 2.14 11.50
N ILE A 167 11.85 1.08 11.69
CA ILE A 167 11.80 -0.06 10.76
C ILE A 167 11.39 0.56 9.43
N LYS A 168 12.35 0.78 8.54
CA LYS A 168 12.05 1.11 7.15
C LYS A 168 11.55 -0.18 6.54
N CYS A 169 10.26 -0.44 6.71
CA CYS A 169 9.57 -1.39 5.86
C CYS A 169 9.74 -0.88 4.42
N ASP A 170 10.08 -1.76 3.51
CA ASP A 170 10.00 -1.42 2.11
C ASP A 170 8.53 -1.13 1.73
N GLU A 171 8.34 -0.45 0.63
CA GLU A 171 7.01 -0.03 0.19
C GLU A 171 6.09 -1.23 -0.02
N GLN A 172 6.62 -2.34 -0.54
CA GLN A 172 5.87 -3.58 -0.74
C GLN A 172 5.37 -4.18 0.58
N GLN A 173 6.20 -4.23 1.61
CA GLN A 173 5.81 -4.71 2.94
C GLN A 173 4.73 -3.84 3.57
N LEU A 174 4.80 -2.51 3.37
CA LEU A 174 3.74 -1.59 3.81
C LEU A 174 2.42 -1.88 3.10
N TYR A 175 2.44 -2.12 1.79
CA TYR A 175 1.24 -2.50 1.02
C TYR A 175 0.68 -3.85 1.47
N ASP A 176 1.53 -4.83 1.74
CA ASP A 176 1.10 -6.16 2.22
C ASP A 176 0.46 -6.08 3.61
N MET A 177 1.06 -5.31 4.53
CA MET A 177 0.47 -5.06 5.86
C MET A 177 -0.86 -4.30 5.76
N LEU A 178 -0.95 -3.29 4.87
CA LEU A 178 -2.18 -2.55 4.64
C LEU A 178 -3.27 -3.45 4.04
N SER A 179 -2.90 -4.34 3.13
CA SER A 179 -3.81 -5.35 2.57
C SER A 179 -4.31 -6.32 3.63
N ALA A 180 -3.43 -6.79 4.51
CA ALA A 180 -3.79 -7.65 5.64
C ALA A 180 -4.73 -6.93 6.63
N PHE A 181 -4.46 -5.67 6.93
CA PHE A 181 -5.33 -4.80 7.74
C PHE A 181 -6.74 -4.70 7.14
N CYS A 182 -6.85 -4.36 5.86
CA CYS A 182 -8.12 -4.24 5.14
C CYS A 182 -8.90 -5.58 5.15
N LYS A 183 -8.21 -6.70 4.92
CA LYS A 183 -8.83 -8.04 4.96
C LYS A 183 -9.31 -8.41 6.36
N SER A 184 -8.61 -7.97 7.41
CA SER A 184 -9.03 -8.17 8.80
C SER A 184 -10.29 -7.35 9.14
N LEU A 185 -10.40 -6.10 8.67
CA LEU A 185 -11.62 -5.29 8.78
C LEU A 185 -12.81 -5.98 8.13
N ARG A 186 -12.63 -6.46 6.89
CA ARG A 186 -13.66 -7.17 6.12
C ARG A 186 -14.06 -8.48 6.78
N GLY A 187 -13.07 -9.25 7.26
CA GLY A 187 -13.29 -10.52 7.96
C GLY A 187 -13.89 -10.40 9.36
N GLY A 188 -13.92 -9.19 9.95
CA GLY A 188 -14.44 -8.96 11.29
C GLY A 188 -13.50 -9.41 12.40
N ASP A 189 -12.20 -9.59 12.14
CA ASP A 189 -11.21 -9.94 13.16
C ASP A 189 -10.59 -8.66 13.76
N SER A 190 -11.18 -8.19 14.85
CA SER A 190 -10.73 -6.98 15.57
C SER A 190 -9.31 -7.11 16.12
N ASN A 191 -8.90 -8.31 16.57
CA ASN A 191 -7.57 -8.54 17.11
C ASN A 191 -6.50 -8.49 16.00
N ALA A 192 -6.75 -9.14 14.87
CA ALA A 192 -5.86 -9.06 13.71
C ALA A 192 -5.78 -7.63 13.17
N ALA A 193 -6.91 -6.92 13.05
CA ALA A 193 -6.93 -5.53 12.59
C ALA A 193 -6.12 -4.60 13.50
N LEU A 194 -6.25 -4.72 14.83
CA LEU A 194 -5.45 -3.97 15.80
C LEU A 194 -3.96 -4.33 15.73
N ALA A 195 -3.63 -5.60 15.53
CA ALA A 195 -2.25 -6.04 15.40
C ALA A 195 -1.59 -5.47 14.13
N TRP A 196 -2.30 -5.43 13.01
CA TRP A 196 -1.81 -4.79 11.78
C TRP A 196 -1.77 -3.27 11.90
N PHE A 197 -2.75 -2.64 12.54
CA PHE A 197 -2.74 -1.22 12.83
C PHE A 197 -1.47 -0.82 13.59
N ALA A 198 -1.15 -1.52 14.68
CA ALA A 198 0.05 -1.23 15.46
C ALA A 198 1.32 -1.36 14.62
N ARG A 199 1.45 -2.44 13.81
CA ARG A 199 2.60 -2.65 12.92
C ARG A 199 2.75 -1.56 11.88
N LEU A 200 1.65 -1.12 11.26
CA LEU A 200 1.63 -0.03 10.28
C LEU A 200 2.11 1.30 10.88
N ILE A 201 1.67 1.62 12.11
CA ILE A 201 2.12 2.82 12.82
C ILE A 201 3.62 2.74 13.14
N TYR A 202 4.09 1.61 13.68
CA TYR A 202 5.52 1.42 13.96
C TYR A 202 6.39 1.39 12.69
N ALA A 203 5.84 0.96 11.57
CA ALA A 203 6.50 1.02 10.26
C ALA A 203 6.53 2.43 9.65
N GLY A 204 5.91 3.43 10.32
CA GLY A 204 5.92 4.83 9.90
C GLY A 204 4.87 5.18 8.85
N LEU A 205 3.83 4.34 8.64
CA LEU A 205 2.74 4.69 7.75
C LEU A 205 1.95 5.89 8.31
N ASP A 206 1.62 6.84 7.43
CA ASP A 206 0.77 7.97 7.79
C ASP A 206 -0.59 7.48 8.31
N PRO A 207 -0.97 7.80 9.57
CA PRO A 207 -2.25 7.38 10.16
C PRO A 207 -3.49 7.79 9.35
N ARG A 208 -3.38 8.85 8.53
CA ARG A 208 -4.45 9.29 7.63
C ARG A 208 -4.79 8.24 6.59
N ILE A 209 -3.80 7.46 6.14
CA ILE A 209 -4.03 6.36 5.19
C ILE A 209 -4.86 5.27 5.87
N ILE A 210 -4.59 4.96 7.13
CA ILE A 210 -5.35 3.98 7.92
C ILE A 210 -6.79 4.46 8.09
N CYS A 211 -7.01 5.73 8.49
CA CYS A 211 -8.34 6.31 8.62
C CYS A 211 -9.14 6.23 7.31
N ARG A 212 -8.52 6.55 6.16
CA ARG A 212 -9.16 6.42 4.84
C ARG A 212 -9.61 4.99 4.56
N ARG A 213 -8.82 3.99 4.94
CA ARG A 213 -9.21 2.57 4.78
C ARG A 213 -10.36 2.19 5.69
N ILE A 214 -10.36 2.65 6.94
CA ILE A 214 -11.49 2.39 7.86
C ILE A 214 -12.78 3.00 7.30
N ILE A 215 -12.75 4.24 6.79
CA ILE A 215 -13.90 4.90 6.15
C ILE A 215 -14.39 4.10 4.93
N ALA A 216 -13.49 3.67 4.05
CA ALA A 216 -13.84 2.88 2.88
C ALA A 216 -14.52 1.56 3.28
N HIS A 217 -13.92 0.81 4.21
CA HIS A 217 -14.46 -0.47 4.66
C HIS A 217 -15.75 -0.35 5.48
N ALA A 218 -15.95 0.77 6.20
CA ALA A 218 -17.23 1.08 6.85
C ALA A 218 -18.38 1.20 5.83
N SER A 219 -18.10 1.68 4.63
CA SER A 219 -19.10 1.78 3.55
C SER A 219 -19.18 0.50 2.70
N GLU A 220 -18.03 -0.10 2.37
CA GLU A 220 -17.90 -1.24 1.45
C GLU A 220 -18.37 -2.55 2.10
N ASP A 221 -17.94 -2.81 3.35
CA ASP A 221 -18.13 -4.10 4.00
C ASP A 221 -19.22 -4.09 5.09
N VAL A 222 -19.55 -2.93 5.64
CA VAL A 222 -20.64 -2.79 6.65
C VAL A 222 -21.87 -2.13 6.03
N GLY A 223 -21.69 -1.02 5.33
CA GLY A 223 -22.73 -0.32 4.59
C GLY A 223 -23.98 -0.05 5.42
N MET A 224 -25.12 -0.42 4.86
CA MET A 224 -26.44 -0.23 5.50
C MET A 224 -26.77 -1.25 6.57
N ALA A 225 -25.95 -2.29 6.79
CA ALA A 225 -26.17 -3.20 7.92
C ALA A 225 -25.97 -2.48 9.26
N ASN A 226 -25.01 -1.53 9.32
CA ASN A 226 -24.82 -0.61 10.46
C ASN A 226 -24.27 0.75 9.99
N PRO A 227 -25.11 1.71 9.60
CA PRO A 227 -24.67 3.02 9.12
C PRO A 227 -23.82 3.82 10.12
N THR A 228 -23.89 3.51 11.41
CA THR A 228 -23.09 4.14 12.46
C THR A 228 -21.59 3.86 12.27
N ALA A 229 -21.22 2.77 11.59
CA ALA A 229 -19.81 2.44 11.32
C ALA A 229 -19.10 3.56 10.54
N MET A 230 -19.77 4.13 9.55
CA MET A 230 -19.24 5.27 8.80
C MET A 230 -19.05 6.50 9.68
N GLN A 231 -19.98 6.79 10.57
CA GLN A 231 -19.91 7.92 11.51
C GLN A 231 -18.71 7.75 12.47
N GLN A 232 -18.52 6.55 13.02
CA GLN A 232 -17.39 6.24 13.89
C GLN A 232 -16.04 6.36 13.15
N ALA A 233 -15.97 5.89 11.90
CA ALA A 233 -14.77 6.00 11.07
C ALA A 233 -14.39 7.47 10.77
N VAL A 234 -15.40 8.30 10.44
CA VAL A 234 -15.20 9.74 10.21
C VAL A 234 -14.81 10.47 11.49
N ALA A 235 -15.46 10.16 12.63
CA ALA A 235 -15.11 10.74 13.92
C ALA A 235 -13.66 10.43 14.34
N ALA A 236 -13.18 9.20 14.07
CA ALA A 236 -11.79 8.83 14.32
C ALA A 236 -10.81 9.62 13.44
N ALA A 237 -11.13 9.82 12.16
CA ALA A 237 -10.32 10.65 11.26
C ALA A 237 -10.26 12.12 11.72
N GLN A 238 -11.39 12.68 12.16
CA GLN A 238 -11.46 14.02 12.73
C GLN A 238 -10.68 14.14 14.04
N SER A 239 -10.74 13.13 14.91
CA SER A 239 -9.92 13.07 16.13
C SER A 239 -8.44 13.12 15.80
N LEU A 240 -7.99 12.38 14.76
CA LEU A 240 -6.59 12.41 14.31
C LEU A 240 -6.15 13.83 13.92
N GLU A 241 -6.99 14.59 13.22
CA GLU A 241 -6.68 15.97 12.81
C GLU A 241 -6.70 16.96 14.00
N LEU A 242 -7.54 16.73 15.01
CA LEU A 242 -7.72 17.64 16.14
C LEU A 242 -6.66 17.45 17.24
N ILE A 243 -6.37 16.21 17.60
CA ILE A 243 -5.49 15.90 18.75
C ILE A 243 -4.18 15.23 18.34
N GLY A 244 -4.07 14.70 17.12
CA GLY A 244 -2.86 14.06 16.62
C GLY A 244 -2.50 12.74 17.29
N MET A 245 -1.36 12.18 16.87
CA MET A 245 -0.75 11.01 17.53
C MET A 245 0.17 11.48 18.67
N PRO A 246 0.30 10.71 19.76
CA PRO A 246 -0.19 9.34 19.96
C PRO A 246 -1.63 9.23 20.50
N GLU A 247 -2.28 10.31 20.92
CA GLU A 247 -3.57 10.29 21.60
C GLU A 247 -4.68 9.76 20.69
N ALA A 248 -4.71 10.16 19.43
CA ALA A 248 -5.71 9.72 18.45
C ALA A 248 -5.70 8.20 18.17
N ARG A 249 -4.65 7.48 18.59
CA ARG A 249 -4.60 6.01 18.45
C ARG A 249 -5.80 5.31 19.07
N LEU A 250 -6.35 5.87 20.16
CA LEU A 250 -7.50 5.27 20.85
C LEU A 250 -8.78 5.44 20.04
N SER A 251 -9.02 6.63 19.47
CA SER A 251 -10.17 6.88 18.59
C SER A 251 -10.11 6.01 17.33
N ILE A 252 -8.92 5.86 16.75
CA ILE A 252 -8.70 4.99 15.58
C ILE A 252 -8.97 3.52 15.95
N ALA A 253 -8.42 3.05 17.07
CA ALA A 253 -8.65 1.68 17.54
C ALA A 253 -10.13 1.41 17.83
N GLN A 254 -10.85 2.37 18.42
CA GLN A 254 -12.31 2.27 18.64
C GLN A 254 -13.06 2.09 17.32
N ALA A 255 -12.73 2.87 16.29
CA ALA A 255 -13.36 2.76 14.97
C ALA A 255 -13.02 1.41 14.30
N ILE A 256 -11.78 0.93 14.42
CA ILE A 256 -11.37 -0.39 13.93
C ILE A 256 -12.24 -1.49 14.55
N VAL A 257 -12.34 -1.52 15.87
CA VAL A 257 -13.15 -2.51 16.58
C VAL A 257 -14.62 -2.38 16.18
N PHE A 258 -15.15 -1.17 16.11
CA PHE A 258 -16.54 -0.94 15.73
C PHE A 258 -16.87 -1.48 14.33
N VAL A 259 -15.99 -1.23 13.36
CA VAL A 259 -16.14 -1.75 11.98
C VAL A 259 -16.02 -3.27 11.94
N CYS A 260 -15.05 -3.85 12.66
CA CYS A 260 -14.89 -5.30 12.73
C CYS A 260 -16.10 -6.00 13.32
N GLU A 261 -16.62 -5.51 14.44
CA GLU A 261 -17.75 -6.13 15.18
C GLU A 261 -19.12 -5.81 14.57
N SER A 262 -19.18 -4.88 13.59
CA SER A 262 -20.44 -4.57 12.91
C SER A 262 -20.88 -5.70 11.98
N PRO A 263 -22.20 -5.94 11.83
CA PRO A 263 -22.73 -6.83 10.80
C PRO A 263 -22.22 -6.43 9.42
N LYS A 264 -21.91 -7.42 8.57
CA LYS A 264 -21.33 -7.19 7.25
C LYS A 264 -22.39 -7.19 6.15
N SER A 265 -22.31 -6.22 5.24
CA SER A 265 -23.12 -6.16 4.03
C SER A 265 -22.39 -5.39 2.93
N ASN A 266 -22.31 -5.97 1.76
CA ASN A 266 -21.79 -5.34 0.55
C ASN A 266 -22.91 -4.87 -0.41
N SER A 267 -24.14 -4.81 0.07
CA SER A 267 -25.32 -4.43 -0.74
C SER A 267 -25.16 -3.08 -1.45
N ILE A 268 -24.49 -2.12 -0.80
CA ILE A 268 -24.20 -0.80 -1.39
C ILE A 268 -23.22 -0.90 -2.55
N VAL A 269 -22.17 -1.72 -2.43
CA VAL A 269 -21.19 -1.94 -3.50
C VAL A 269 -21.88 -2.51 -4.74
N LEU A 270 -22.65 -3.60 -4.53
CA LEU A 270 -23.37 -4.26 -5.62
C LEU A 270 -24.39 -3.31 -6.28
N ALA A 271 -25.08 -2.50 -5.49
CA ALA A 271 -26.06 -1.51 -5.99
C ALA A 271 -25.39 -0.44 -6.85
N VAL A 272 -24.28 0.12 -6.38
CA VAL A 272 -23.54 1.18 -7.09
C VAL A 272 -22.91 0.63 -8.36
N ASP A 273 -22.23 -0.52 -8.29
CA ASP A 273 -21.56 -1.15 -9.44
C ASP A 273 -22.60 -1.49 -10.54
N GLY A 274 -23.76 -2.03 -10.16
CA GLY A 274 -24.85 -2.32 -11.09
C GLY A 274 -25.37 -1.05 -11.76
N ALA A 275 -25.62 0.00 -10.98
CA ALA A 275 -26.12 1.27 -11.51
C ALA A 275 -25.11 1.95 -12.46
N PHE A 276 -23.82 1.94 -12.13
CA PHE A 276 -22.77 2.50 -12.98
C PHE A 276 -22.60 1.72 -14.29
N ALA A 277 -22.61 0.38 -14.22
CA ALA A 277 -22.49 -0.46 -15.42
C ALA A 277 -23.66 -0.28 -16.42
N GLU A 278 -24.85 0.05 -15.94
CA GLU A 278 -25.98 0.38 -16.80
C GLU A 278 -25.96 1.82 -17.30
N ALA A 279 -25.56 2.76 -16.45
CA ALA A 279 -25.43 4.17 -16.84
C ALA A 279 -24.44 4.35 -18.00
N GLU A 280 -23.37 3.60 -18.05
CA GLU A 280 -22.39 3.60 -19.16
C GLU A 280 -23.07 3.32 -20.53
N LYS A 281 -24.12 2.48 -20.53
CA LYS A 281 -24.84 2.08 -21.74
C LYS A 281 -26.03 2.98 -22.10
N THR A 282 -26.54 3.75 -21.13
CA THR A 282 -27.81 4.48 -21.24
C THR A 282 -27.66 5.99 -20.98
N ILE A 283 -26.45 6.50 -20.97
CA ILE A 283 -26.13 7.90 -20.62
C ILE A 283 -26.86 8.93 -21.51
N ASP A 284 -27.13 8.59 -22.77
CA ASP A 284 -27.76 9.48 -23.74
C ASP A 284 -29.30 9.49 -23.64
N GLU A 285 -29.88 8.67 -22.76
CA GLU A 285 -31.34 8.57 -22.63
C GLU A 285 -31.90 9.82 -21.95
N PRO A 286 -32.98 10.41 -22.50
CA PRO A 286 -33.55 11.65 -21.97
C PRO A 286 -34.28 11.39 -20.63
N VAL A 287 -34.15 12.33 -19.70
CA VAL A 287 -34.91 12.32 -18.45
C VAL A 287 -36.43 12.35 -18.74
N PRO A 288 -37.24 11.49 -18.09
CA PRO A 288 -38.70 11.51 -18.22
C PRO A 288 -39.27 12.89 -17.97
N ILE A 289 -40.27 13.31 -18.79
CA ILE A 289 -40.74 14.71 -18.84
C ILE A 289 -41.25 15.22 -17.49
N HIS A 290 -41.94 14.36 -16.71
CA HIS A 290 -42.45 14.70 -15.38
C HIS A 290 -41.35 14.89 -14.31
N LEU A 291 -40.14 14.37 -14.53
CA LEU A 291 -38.99 14.54 -13.62
C LEU A 291 -38.09 15.71 -14.03
N ARG A 292 -38.33 16.34 -15.19
CA ARG A 292 -37.47 17.43 -15.65
C ARG A 292 -37.65 18.68 -14.80
N ASP A 293 -36.57 19.44 -14.66
CA ASP A 293 -36.52 20.68 -13.89
C ASP A 293 -37.57 21.70 -14.37
N THR A 294 -38.29 22.27 -13.41
CA THR A 294 -39.33 23.29 -13.63
C THR A 294 -38.96 24.67 -13.09
N SER A 295 -37.75 24.84 -12.55
CA SER A 295 -37.32 26.06 -11.84
C SER A 295 -36.99 27.24 -12.78
N TYR A 296 -36.79 26.99 -14.08
CA TYR A 296 -36.40 28.02 -15.04
C TYR A 296 -37.56 28.56 -15.85
N LYS A 297 -37.43 29.83 -16.33
CA LYS A 297 -38.44 30.51 -17.12
C LYS A 297 -38.63 29.81 -18.48
N GLY A 298 -39.83 29.39 -18.77
CA GLY A 298 -40.17 28.65 -20.00
C GLY A 298 -40.29 27.14 -19.85
N ALA A 299 -39.91 26.56 -18.71
CA ALA A 299 -40.02 25.11 -18.47
C ALA A 299 -41.44 24.56 -18.70
N LYS A 300 -42.47 25.32 -18.26
CA LYS A 300 -43.88 24.96 -18.47
C LYS A 300 -44.31 24.94 -19.96
N GLN A 301 -43.72 25.79 -20.79
CA GLN A 301 -44.01 25.81 -22.24
C GLN A 301 -43.45 24.58 -22.95
N LEU A 302 -42.38 23.99 -22.39
CA LEU A 302 -41.77 22.74 -22.84
C LEU A 302 -42.43 21.51 -22.22
N GLY A 303 -43.46 21.67 -21.41
CA GLY A 303 -44.17 20.57 -20.74
C GLY A 303 -43.39 19.93 -19.59
N HIS A 304 -42.27 20.53 -19.13
CA HIS A 304 -41.46 19.97 -18.05
C HIS A 304 -42.27 19.92 -16.75
N GLY A 305 -42.13 18.82 -16.02
CA GLY A 305 -42.86 18.56 -14.79
C GLY A 305 -44.32 18.15 -14.96
N ALA A 306 -44.80 18.03 -16.20
CA ALA A 306 -46.19 17.65 -16.45
C ALA A 306 -46.44 16.21 -15.95
N GLY A 307 -47.47 16.09 -15.07
CA GLY A 307 -47.83 14.80 -14.48
C GLY A 307 -47.02 14.38 -13.26
N TYR A 308 -46.08 15.21 -12.77
CA TYR A 308 -45.38 14.93 -11.53
C TYR A 308 -46.35 14.92 -10.34
N LYS A 309 -46.28 13.85 -9.56
CA LYS A 309 -47.07 13.68 -8.35
C LYS A 309 -46.13 13.93 -7.15
N TYR A 310 -46.47 14.97 -6.36
CA TYR A 310 -45.69 15.33 -5.19
C TYR A 310 -46.02 14.38 -4.02
N PRO A 311 -45.07 13.57 -3.53
CA PRO A 311 -45.37 12.51 -2.56
C PRO A 311 -46.02 13.02 -1.26
N HIS A 312 -45.68 14.22 -0.79
CA HIS A 312 -46.25 14.81 0.43
C HIS A 312 -47.72 15.15 0.33
N ASP A 313 -48.30 15.19 -0.86
CA ASP A 313 -49.75 15.40 -1.08
C ASP A 313 -50.55 14.09 -0.94
N TYR A 314 -49.86 12.95 -0.74
CA TYR A 314 -50.46 11.62 -0.68
C TYR A 314 -50.35 10.99 0.71
N PRO A 315 -51.24 10.03 1.07
CA PRO A 315 -51.19 9.34 2.33
C PRO A 315 -49.83 8.63 2.54
N ASN A 316 -49.30 8.72 3.75
CA ASN A 316 -47.97 8.16 4.13
C ASN A 316 -46.80 8.70 3.29
N HIS A 317 -47.01 9.80 2.53
CA HIS A 317 -46.02 10.38 1.62
C HIS A 317 -45.53 9.36 0.55
N GLU A 318 -46.45 8.50 0.12
CA GLU A 318 -46.18 7.48 -0.90
C GLU A 318 -47.13 7.64 -2.08
N VAL A 319 -46.55 7.56 -3.29
CA VAL A 319 -47.30 7.62 -4.53
C VAL A 319 -46.62 6.73 -5.58
N GLU A 320 -47.44 6.01 -6.32
CA GLU A 320 -46.95 5.22 -7.44
C GLU A 320 -46.61 6.17 -8.61
N GLN A 321 -45.30 6.21 -8.91
CA GLN A 321 -44.72 7.04 -9.98
C GLN A 321 -43.40 6.41 -10.45
N LYS A 322 -43.12 6.56 -11.73
CA LYS A 322 -41.87 6.09 -12.34
C LYS A 322 -40.77 7.13 -12.12
N TYR A 323 -39.63 6.68 -11.60
CA TYR A 323 -38.48 7.55 -11.31
C TYR A 323 -37.24 7.23 -12.13
N MET A 324 -37.22 6.07 -12.79
CA MET A 324 -36.10 5.61 -13.58
C MET A 324 -36.20 6.02 -15.05
N PRO A 325 -35.06 6.07 -15.76
CA PRO A 325 -35.06 6.07 -17.22
C PRO A 325 -35.81 4.85 -17.75
N PRO A 326 -36.53 4.98 -18.89
CA PRO A 326 -37.37 3.91 -19.44
C PRO A 326 -36.61 2.61 -19.71
N SER A 327 -35.35 2.67 -20.16
CA SER A 327 -34.54 1.52 -20.49
C SER A 327 -34.18 0.63 -19.27
N VAL A 328 -34.13 1.23 -18.10
CA VAL A 328 -33.75 0.55 -16.83
C VAL A 328 -34.94 0.46 -15.87
N GLU A 329 -36.13 0.76 -16.37
CA GLU A 329 -37.36 0.69 -15.54
C GLU A 329 -37.59 -0.75 -15.04
N GLY A 330 -37.80 -0.87 -13.72
CA GLY A 330 -37.99 -2.17 -13.07
C GLY A 330 -36.71 -2.86 -12.64
N HIS A 331 -35.53 -2.30 -12.92
CA HIS A 331 -34.29 -2.83 -12.38
C HIS A 331 -34.20 -2.55 -10.87
N VAL A 332 -33.67 -3.53 -10.13
CA VAL A 332 -33.44 -3.44 -8.70
C VAL A 332 -31.95 -3.43 -8.44
N TYR A 333 -31.38 -2.26 -8.10
CA TYR A 333 -29.96 -2.13 -7.77
C TYR A 333 -29.69 -2.46 -6.31
N TYR A 334 -30.46 -1.87 -5.39
CA TYR A 334 -30.28 -2.06 -3.97
C TYR A 334 -31.17 -3.18 -3.45
N VAL A 335 -30.53 -4.31 -3.11
CA VAL A 335 -31.16 -5.47 -2.49
C VAL A 335 -30.64 -5.57 -1.07
N PRO A 336 -31.46 -5.19 -0.04
CA PRO A 336 -31.02 -5.29 1.36
C PRO A 336 -30.80 -6.73 1.78
N THR A 337 -29.77 -6.94 2.59
CA THR A 337 -29.45 -8.25 3.18
C THR A 337 -30.29 -8.51 4.44
N ASP A 338 -30.11 -9.68 5.05
CA ASP A 338 -30.72 -10.00 6.36
C ASP A 338 -29.87 -9.51 7.54
N MET A 339 -28.82 -8.76 7.29
CA MET A 339 -27.84 -8.35 8.30
C MET A 339 -28.19 -6.99 8.93
N GLY A 340 -28.10 -6.90 10.24
CA GLY A 340 -28.25 -5.64 10.98
C GLY A 340 -29.57 -4.90 10.67
N ILE A 341 -29.45 -3.59 10.35
CA ILE A 341 -30.62 -2.75 10.03
C ILE A 341 -31.26 -3.13 8.69
N GLU A 342 -30.50 -3.70 7.77
CA GLU A 342 -31.01 -4.08 6.44
C GLU A 342 -32.13 -5.14 6.53
N SER A 343 -32.15 -5.99 7.55
CA SER A 343 -33.23 -6.95 7.75
C SER A 343 -34.61 -6.27 7.85
N ARG A 344 -34.70 -5.10 8.48
CA ARG A 344 -35.94 -4.32 8.59
C ARG A 344 -36.27 -3.62 7.27
N ILE A 345 -35.26 -3.13 6.57
CA ILE A 345 -35.41 -2.50 5.25
C ILE A 345 -35.94 -3.56 4.27
N ARG A 346 -35.38 -4.75 4.27
CA ARG A 346 -35.80 -5.87 3.44
C ARG A 346 -37.27 -6.24 3.66
N GLN A 347 -37.68 -6.43 4.89
CA GLN A 347 -39.09 -6.69 5.22
C GLN A 347 -40.03 -5.59 4.73
N THR A 348 -39.55 -4.33 4.72
CA THR A 348 -40.31 -3.20 4.21
C THR A 348 -40.41 -3.25 2.69
N HIS A 349 -39.32 -3.58 1.99
CA HIS A 349 -39.30 -3.73 0.54
C HIS A 349 -40.17 -4.88 0.07
N GLU A 350 -40.12 -6.05 0.73
CA GLU A 350 -40.99 -7.20 0.45
C GLU A 350 -42.45 -6.84 0.58
N ARG A 351 -42.84 -6.16 1.67
CA ARG A 351 -44.25 -5.69 1.87
C ARG A 351 -44.73 -4.72 0.79
N LYS A 352 -43.81 -3.96 0.18
CA LYS A 352 -44.09 -2.97 -0.85
C LYS A 352 -43.91 -3.51 -2.28
N GLY A 353 -43.55 -4.79 -2.42
CA GLY A 353 -43.27 -5.39 -3.74
C GLY A 353 -42.12 -4.73 -4.50
N ARG A 354 -41.11 -4.25 -3.79
CA ARG A 354 -39.94 -3.58 -4.38
C ARG A 354 -38.76 -4.50 -4.66
N ILE A 355 -38.78 -5.71 -4.09
CA ILE A 355 -37.86 -6.83 -4.29
C ILE A 355 -38.65 -8.15 -4.21
#